data_724189589bcf899027e9078f6c875bac
#
_entry.id   724189589bcf899027e9078f6c875bac
#
_cell.length_a   1.000
_cell.length_b   1.000
_cell.length_c   1.000
_cell.angle_alpha   90.00
_cell.angle_beta   90.00
_cell.angle_gamma   90.00
#
_symmetry.space_group_name_H-M   'P 1'
#
loop_
_entity.id
_entity.type
_entity.pdbx_description
1 polymer ?
#
loop_
_entity_poly.entity_id
_entity_poly.type
_entity_poly.pdbx_seq_one_letter_code
_entity_poly.pdbx_strand_id
1 'polypeptide(L)'
;MGSADWLSRKSNIKKKIRYIADKLLKNAAKRSRIKTIPFDFNQSDLDKFNQSFEFVETPDQLSAIEQSIADLTMDKPANRLICGDVGFGKTEVALRIACATYLSGHQFVIIVPTTLLAMQHFKTFTNRFSSMNVKVASLSRFSSPKEKELIYEGLGLSLIHISEPTRPY
;
A
#
# COMPACT_ATOMS: atom_id res chain seq x y z
N MET A 1 -36.44 -34.56 -2.03
CA MET A 1 -36.86 -33.16 -1.65
C MET A 1 -35.61 -32.29 -1.46
N GLY A 2 -35.18 -31.53 -2.43
CA GLY A 2 -33.96 -30.73 -2.32
C GLY A 2 -33.57 -29.94 -3.58
N SER A 3 -34.16 -30.24 -4.72
CA SER A 3 -33.68 -29.68 -5.99
C SER A 3 -34.14 -28.26 -6.28
N ALA A 4 -35.37 -27.88 -5.93
CA ALA A 4 -35.91 -26.55 -6.24
C ALA A 4 -35.30 -25.44 -5.38
N ASP A 5 -35.16 -25.64 -4.08
CA ASP A 5 -34.53 -24.68 -3.17
C ASP A 5 -33.03 -24.53 -3.49
N TRP A 6 -32.34 -25.62 -3.80
CA TRP A 6 -30.94 -25.58 -4.21
C TRP A 6 -30.75 -24.82 -5.53
N LEU A 7 -31.59 -25.04 -6.53
CA LEU A 7 -31.57 -24.33 -7.82
C LEU A 7 -31.82 -22.83 -7.65
N SER A 8 -32.78 -22.47 -6.79
CA SER A 8 -33.07 -21.08 -6.44
C SER A 8 -31.87 -20.40 -5.77
N ARG A 9 -31.25 -21.02 -4.76
CA ARG A 9 -30.03 -20.53 -4.08
C ARG A 9 -28.87 -20.39 -5.06
N LYS A 10 -28.63 -21.39 -5.91
CA LYS A 10 -27.60 -21.34 -6.96
C LYS A 10 -27.82 -20.18 -7.91
N SER A 11 -29.06 -19.96 -8.37
CA SER A 11 -29.41 -18.82 -9.24
C SER A 11 -29.12 -17.48 -8.57
N ASN A 12 -29.51 -17.31 -7.31
CA ASN A 12 -29.27 -16.09 -6.54
C ASN A 12 -27.77 -15.84 -6.32
N ILE A 13 -26.99 -16.87 -6.00
CA ILE A 13 -25.53 -16.76 -5.87
C ILE A 13 -24.92 -16.35 -7.21
N LYS A 14 -25.34 -16.97 -8.32
CA LYS A 14 -24.86 -16.64 -9.66
C LYS A 14 -25.15 -15.18 -10.03
N LYS A 15 -26.32 -14.64 -9.67
CA LYS A 15 -26.66 -13.22 -9.86
C LYS A 15 -25.74 -12.31 -9.05
N LYS A 16 -25.50 -12.63 -7.77
CA LYS A 16 -24.59 -11.87 -6.91
C LYS A 16 -23.15 -11.88 -7.45
N ILE A 17 -22.64 -13.03 -7.88
CA ILE A 17 -21.31 -13.14 -8.48
C ILE A 17 -21.20 -12.29 -9.75
N ARG A 18 -22.19 -12.35 -10.64
CA ARG A 18 -22.21 -11.49 -11.84
C ARG A 18 -22.18 -10.01 -11.49
N TYR A 19 -22.99 -9.58 -10.53
CA TYR A 19 -23.01 -8.20 -10.09
C TYR A 19 -21.63 -7.73 -9.55
N ILE A 20 -20.96 -8.59 -8.74
CA ILE A 20 -19.62 -8.30 -8.23
C ILE A 20 -18.61 -8.25 -9.39
N ALA A 21 -18.65 -9.21 -10.31
CA ALA A 21 -17.77 -9.24 -11.48
C ALA A 21 -17.95 -7.98 -12.35
N ASP A 22 -19.19 -7.59 -12.64
CA ASP A 22 -19.50 -6.37 -13.41
C ASP A 22 -18.95 -5.11 -12.73
N LYS A 23 -19.07 -5.02 -11.40
CA LYS A 23 -18.52 -3.92 -10.62
C LYS A 23 -16.99 -3.87 -10.68
N LEU A 24 -16.33 -5.02 -10.56
CA LEU A 24 -14.87 -5.13 -10.66
C LEU A 24 -14.38 -4.76 -12.06
N LEU A 25 -15.03 -5.27 -13.11
CA LEU A 25 -14.70 -4.94 -14.50
C LEU A 25 -14.87 -3.45 -14.80
N LYS A 26 -15.96 -2.84 -14.33
CA LYS A 26 -16.17 -1.38 -14.46
C LYS A 26 -15.07 -0.57 -13.76
N ASN A 27 -14.66 -0.99 -12.58
CA ASN A 27 -13.58 -0.32 -11.85
C ASN A 27 -12.22 -0.51 -12.55
N ALA A 28 -11.92 -1.70 -13.07
CA ALA A 28 -10.73 -1.97 -13.85
C ALA A 28 -10.69 -1.13 -15.15
N ALA A 29 -11.83 -1.06 -15.87
CA ALA A 29 -11.96 -0.25 -17.06
C ALA A 29 -11.82 1.26 -16.79
N LYS A 30 -12.35 1.76 -15.66
CA LYS A 30 -12.10 3.15 -15.25
C LYS A 30 -10.63 3.40 -14.97
N ARG A 31 -9.99 2.52 -14.21
CA ARG A 31 -8.56 2.65 -13.87
C ARG A 31 -7.67 2.64 -15.12
N SER A 32 -7.94 1.77 -16.11
CA SER A 32 -7.14 1.69 -17.33
C SER A 32 -7.19 2.95 -18.20
N ARG A 33 -8.19 3.82 -17.99
CA ARG A 33 -8.33 5.11 -18.70
C ARG A 33 -7.67 6.28 -17.96
N ILE A 34 -7.33 6.11 -16.69
CA ILE A 34 -6.68 7.16 -15.90
C ILE A 34 -5.21 7.19 -16.30
N LYS A 35 -4.73 8.38 -16.59
CA LYS A 35 -3.30 8.65 -16.72
C LYS A 35 -2.78 9.25 -15.43
N THR A 36 -1.59 8.83 -15.03
CA THR A 36 -0.86 9.37 -13.89
C THR A 36 0.42 10.02 -14.37
N ILE A 37 0.97 10.91 -13.58
CA ILE A 37 2.31 11.44 -13.81
C ILE A 37 3.28 10.33 -13.38
N PRO A 38 4.17 9.85 -14.27
CA PRO A 38 5.21 8.91 -13.90
C PRO A 38 6.07 9.46 -12.77
N PHE A 39 6.45 8.61 -11.84
CA PHE A 39 7.36 9.01 -10.78
C PHE A 39 8.76 9.18 -11.35
N ASP A 40 9.39 10.28 -10.99
CA ASP A 40 10.77 10.60 -11.32
C ASP A 40 11.56 10.79 -10.03
N PHE A 41 12.61 10.01 -9.85
CA PHE A 41 13.44 10.02 -8.65
C PHE A 41 14.90 9.72 -9.00
N ASN A 42 15.79 10.22 -8.15
CA ASN A 42 17.22 9.96 -8.32
C ASN A 42 17.54 8.51 -7.89
N GLN A 43 18.02 7.71 -8.85
CA GLN A 43 18.37 6.31 -8.62
C GLN A 43 19.49 6.17 -7.56
N SER A 44 20.48 7.07 -7.54
CA SER A 44 21.57 7.03 -6.55
C SER A 44 21.07 7.18 -5.11
N ASP A 45 20.01 7.97 -4.88
CA ASP A 45 19.46 8.14 -3.53
C ASP A 45 18.61 6.93 -3.12
N LEU A 46 17.92 6.32 -4.07
CA LEU A 46 17.25 5.04 -3.83
C LEU A 46 18.26 3.93 -3.54
N ASP A 47 19.39 3.87 -4.24
CA ASP A 47 20.45 2.89 -4.02
C ASP A 47 21.10 3.04 -2.64
N LYS A 48 21.32 4.27 -2.16
CA LYS A 48 21.78 4.54 -0.79
C LYS A 48 20.81 3.98 0.26
N PHE A 49 19.49 4.20 0.04
CA PHE A 49 18.47 3.63 0.91
C PHE A 49 18.49 2.10 0.86
N ASN A 50 18.65 1.51 -0.32
CA ASN A 50 18.74 0.06 -0.51
C ASN A 50 19.93 -0.53 0.23
N GLN A 51 21.11 0.10 0.16
CA GLN A 51 22.34 -0.33 0.85
C GLN A 51 22.25 -0.29 2.38
N SER A 52 21.33 0.48 2.94
CA SER A 52 21.09 0.52 4.40
C SER A 52 20.27 -0.66 4.92
N PHE A 53 19.89 -1.60 4.06
CA PHE A 53 19.22 -2.84 4.47
C PHE A 53 20.24 -3.84 5.01
N GLU A 54 20.01 -4.36 6.21
CA GLU A 54 20.96 -5.20 6.95
C GLU A 54 21.05 -6.65 6.43
N PHE A 55 20.12 -7.04 5.56
CA PHE A 55 20.02 -8.41 5.05
C PHE A 55 20.25 -8.44 3.54
N VAL A 56 20.47 -9.63 3.01
CA VAL A 56 20.53 -9.89 1.57
C VAL A 56 19.14 -10.24 1.09
N GLU A 57 18.67 -9.55 0.05
CA GLU A 57 17.37 -9.81 -0.56
C GLU A 57 17.34 -11.17 -1.27
N THR A 58 16.20 -11.85 -1.18
CA THR A 58 15.97 -13.01 -2.02
C THR A 58 15.67 -12.59 -3.47
N PRO A 59 15.91 -13.49 -4.46
CA PRO A 59 15.58 -13.18 -5.86
C PRO A 59 14.13 -12.74 -6.06
N ASP A 60 13.19 -13.34 -5.34
CA ASP A 60 11.77 -12.99 -5.42
C ASP A 60 11.47 -11.62 -4.83
N GLN A 61 12.16 -11.23 -3.74
CA GLN A 61 12.06 -9.89 -3.18
C GLN A 61 12.58 -8.85 -4.16
N LEU A 62 13.75 -9.07 -4.77
CA LEU A 62 14.31 -8.17 -5.78
C LEU A 62 13.37 -8.01 -6.96
N SER A 63 12.86 -9.12 -7.50
CA SER A 63 11.90 -9.10 -8.60
C SER A 63 10.61 -8.33 -8.23
N ALA A 64 10.08 -8.51 -7.01
CA ALA A 64 8.91 -7.78 -6.54
C ALA A 64 9.17 -6.27 -6.40
N ILE A 65 10.36 -5.89 -5.91
CA ILE A 65 10.79 -4.49 -5.79
C ILE A 65 10.91 -3.85 -7.17
N GLU A 66 11.68 -4.46 -8.07
CA GLU A 66 11.93 -3.95 -9.41
C GLU A 66 10.63 -3.75 -10.20
N GLN A 67 9.76 -4.75 -10.21
CA GLN A 67 8.46 -4.68 -10.87
C GLN A 67 7.55 -3.60 -10.27
N SER A 68 7.56 -3.45 -8.94
CA SER A 68 6.74 -2.44 -8.27
C SER A 68 7.24 -1.03 -8.57
N ILE A 69 8.55 -0.83 -8.60
CA ILE A 69 9.16 0.45 -8.96
C ILE A 69 8.90 0.77 -10.43
N ALA A 70 9.03 -0.23 -11.32
CA ALA A 70 8.70 -0.05 -12.73
C ALA A 70 7.23 0.35 -12.95
N ASP A 71 6.30 -0.19 -12.16
CA ASP A 71 4.90 0.24 -12.22
C ASP A 71 4.72 1.71 -11.86
N LEU A 72 5.50 2.26 -10.93
CA LEU A 72 5.42 3.68 -10.52
C LEU A 72 5.93 4.63 -11.62
N THR A 73 6.85 4.18 -12.46
CA THR A 73 7.39 4.97 -13.57
C THR A 73 6.52 4.96 -14.83
N MET A 74 5.38 4.25 -14.80
CA MET A 74 4.41 4.24 -15.89
C MET A 74 3.41 5.39 -15.78
N ASP A 75 2.81 5.77 -16.93
CA ASP A 75 1.74 6.77 -17.01
C ASP A 75 0.36 6.23 -16.56
N LYS A 76 0.32 5.13 -15.81
CA LYS A 76 -0.90 4.43 -15.38
C LYS A 76 -0.87 4.14 -13.87
N PRO A 77 -2.04 4.16 -13.21
CA PRO A 77 -2.11 3.83 -11.79
C PRO A 77 -1.64 2.39 -11.53
N ALA A 78 -0.60 2.23 -10.73
CA ALA A 78 -0.10 0.93 -10.31
C ALA A 78 -1.16 0.16 -9.50
N ASN A 79 -1.26 -1.14 -9.70
CA ASN A 79 -2.11 -2.03 -8.93
C ASN A 79 -1.49 -3.43 -8.88
N ARG A 80 -0.59 -3.63 -7.93
CA ARG A 80 0.18 -4.87 -7.81
C ARG A 80 -0.16 -5.61 -6.52
N LEU A 81 -0.41 -6.90 -6.64
CA LEU A 81 -0.53 -7.81 -5.51
C LEU A 81 0.83 -8.47 -5.26
N ILE A 82 1.38 -8.29 -4.06
CA ILE A 82 2.62 -8.93 -3.62
C ILE A 82 2.25 -10.06 -2.67
N CYS A 83 2.46 -11.28 -3.11
CA CYS A 83 2.21 -12.50 -2.34
C CYS A 83 3.52 -13.02 -1.74
N GLY A 84 3.44 -13.53 -0.53
CA GLY A 84 4.56 -14.17 0.17
C GLY A 84 4.10 -14.64 1.55
N ASP A 85 4.76 -15.65 2.09
CA ASP A 85 4.45 -16.18 3.42
C ASP A 85 4.84 -15.21 4.55
N VAL A 86 4.44 -15.53 5.77
CA VAL A 86 4.80 -14.75 6.96
C VAL A 86 6.32 -14.80 7.14
N GLY A 87 6.94 -13.65 7.40
CA GLY A 87 8.40 -13.56 7.57
C GLY A 87 9.21 -13.36 6.28
N PHE A 88 8.61 -13.43 5.09
CA PHE A 88 9.31 -13.26 3.79
C PHE A 88 9.63 -11.81 3.42
N GLY A 89 9.66 -10.90 4.38
CA GLY A 89 10.16 -9.54 4.18
C GLY A 89 9.31 -8.66 3.27
N LYS A 90 7.98 -8.92 3.12
CA LYS A 90 7.05 -8.06 2.35
C LYS A 90 7.12 -6.59 2.76
N THR A 91 7.46 -6.33 4.02
CA THR A 91 7.61 -4.97 4.55
C THR A 91 8.78 -4.23 3.90
N GLU A 92 9.88 -4.92 3.58
CA GLU A 92 11.01 -4.30 2.88
C GLU A 92 10.63 -3.87 1.46
N VAL A 93 9.85 -4.67 0.75
CA VAL A 93 9.31 -4.28 -0.56
C VAL A 93 8.48 -2.99 -0.43
N ALA A 94 7.62 -2.90 0.59
CA ALA A 94 6.82 -1.70 0.85
C ALA A 94 7.70 -0.48 1.22
N LEU A 95 8.79 -0.68 1.99
CA LEU A 95 9.74 0.38 2.34
C LEU A 95 10.43 0.96 1.11
N ARG A 96 10.83 0.12 0.15
CA ARG A 96 11.47 0.58 -1.09
C ARG A 96 10.53 1.33 -2.00
N ILE A 97 9.28 0.87 -2.11
CA ILE A 97 8.21 1.58 -2.81
C ILE A 97 7.94 2.95 -2.14
N ALA A 98 7.90 2.98 -0.81
CA ALA A 98 7.73 4.22 -0.05
C ALA A 98 8.88 5.20 -0.28
N CYS A 99 10.13 4.70 -0.32
CA CYS A 99 11.29 5.51 -0.61
C CYS A 99 11.24 6.13 -2.01
N ALA A 100 10.98 5.32 -3.04
CA ALA A 100 10.83 5.81 -4.42
C ALA A 100 9.70 6.85 -4.52
N THR A 101 8.58 6.62 -3.83
CA THR A 101 7.46 7.55 -3.77
C THR A 101 7.86 8.89 -3.12
N TYR A 102 8.56 8.84 -1.99
CA TYR A 102 9.06 10.03 -1.30
C TYR A 102 10.07 10.82 -2.13
N LEU A 103 11.04 10.13 -2.76
CA LEU A 103 12.05 10.75 -3.62
C LEU A 103 11.44 11.44 -4.84
N SER A 104 10.27 10.98 -5.29
CA SER A 104 9.48 11.62 -6.34
C SER A 104 8.61 12.80 -5.85
N GLY A 105 8.74 13.21 -4.58
CA GLY A 105 7.96 14.30 -3.98
C GLY A 105 6.52 13.95 -3.66
N HIS A 106 6.17 12.66 -3.60
CA HIS A 106 4.82 12.19 -3.32
C HIS A 106 4.67 11.64 -1.90
N GLN A 107 3.43 11.60 -1.42
CA GLN A 107 3.08 11.02 -0.13
C GLN A 107 2.83 9.51 -0.25
N PHE A 108 3.09 8.80 0.83
CA PHE A 108 2.88 7.36 0.94
C PHE A 108 1.98 7.04 2.14
N VAL A 109 0.98 6.21 1.93
CA VAL A 109 0.05 5.77 2.99
C VAL A 109 0.04 4.25 3.06
N ILE A 110 0.21 3.71 4.27
CA ILE A 110 0.09 2.28 4.56
C ILE A 110 -1.16 2.06 5.38
N ILE A 111 -2.01 1.15 4.91
CA ILE A 111 -3.21 0.73 5.63
C ILE A 111 -2.99 -0.69 6.16
N VAL A 112 -3.18 -0.88 7.45
CA VAL A 112 -2.97 -2.16 8.12
C VAL A 112 -4.22 -2.57 8.92
N PRO A 113 -4.49 -3.88 9.08
CA PRO A 113 -5.75 -4.34 9.68
C PRO A 113 -5.84 -4.19 11.20
N THR A 114 -4.74 -3.92 11.91
CA THR A 114 -4.72 -3.85 13.38
C THR A 114 -3.81 -2.74 13.89
N THR A 115 -4.14 -2.20 15.06
CA THR A 115 -3.32 -1.20 15.77
C THR A 115 -1.92 -1.72 16.10
N LEU A 116 -1.78 -3.00 16.41
CA LEU A 116 -0.46 -3.59 16.70
C LEU A 116 0.44 -3.54 15.47
N LEU A 117 -0.09 -3.89 14.30
CA LEU A 117 0.64 -3.77 13.02
C LEU A 117 0.92 -2.30 12.68
N ALA A 118 0.00 -1.38 12.96
CA ALA A 118 0.26 0.06 12.75
C ALA A 118 1.45 0.54 13.59
N MET A 119 1.52 0.17 14.88
CA MET A 119 2.65 0.49 15.75
C MET A 119 3.96 -0.15 15.26
N GLN A 120 3.91 -1.40 14.83
CA GLN A 120 5.06 -2.15 14.33
C GLN A 120 5.63 -1.49 13.05
N HIS A 121 4.78 -1.21 12.08
CA HIS A 121 5.17 -0.52 10.86
C HIS A 121 5.65 0.90 11.13
N PHE A 122 4.99 1.65 12.02
CA PHE A 122 5.43 2.98 12.42
C PHE A 122 6.88 2.96 12.91
N LYS A 123 7.21 2.05 13.85
CA LYS A 123 8.58 1.89 14.35
C LYS A 123 9.57 1.52 13.23
N THR A 124 9.21 0.56 12.39
CA THR A 124 10.06 0.09 11.29
C THR A 124 10.32 1.21 10.28
N PHE A 125 9.28 1.93 9.86
CA PHE A 125 9.41 3.03 8.90
C PHE A 125 10.19 4.21 9.50
N THR A 126 9.93 4.59 10.75
CA THR A 126 10.67 5.65 11.43
C THR A 126 12.17 5.32 11.49
N ASN A 127 12.52 4.09 11.84
CA ASN A 127 13.92 3.67 11.90
C ASN A 127 14.58 3.67 10.51
N ARG A 128 13.93 3.11 9.50
CA ARG A 128 14.49 3.00 8.15
C ARG A 128 14.64 4.36 7.45
N PHE A 129 13.75 5.31 7.73
CA PHE A 129 13.80 6.67 7.18
C PHE A 129 14.53 7.67 8.08
N SER A 130 15.20 7.22 9.16
CA SER A 130 15.87 8.09 10.13
C SER A 130 17.00 8.95 9.53
N SER A 131 17.68 8.46 8.50
CA SER A 131 18.72 9.18 7.77
C SER A 131 18.18 10.17 6.71
N MET A 132 16.87 10.13 6.45
CA MET A 132 16.20 10.98 5.50
C MET A 132 15.31 11.98 6.25
N ASN A 133 15.10 13.16 5.69
CA ASN A 133 14.22 14.16 6.30
C ASN A 133 12.73 13.85 6.06
N VAL A 134 12.30 12.64 6.44
CA VAL A 134 10.95 12.13 6.25
C VAL A 134 10.20 12.18 7.57
N LYS A 135 9.04 12.79 7.57
CA LYS A 135 8.12 12.73 8.72
C LYS A 135 7.22 11.51 8.57
N VAL A 136 7.27 10.60 9.54
CA VAL A 136 6.39 9.42 9.60
C VAL A 136 5.33 9.68 10.67
N ALA A 137 4.07 9.45 10.36
CA ALA A 137 2.96 9.60 11.29
C ALA A 137 2.12 8.33 11.36
N SER A 138 1.55 8.03 12.53
CA SER A 138 0.66 6.89 12.72
C SER A 138 -0.72 7.35 13.16
N LEU A 139 -1.74 6.90 12.45
CA LEU A 139 -3.13 7.19 12.75
C LEU A 139 -3.83 5.90 13.16
N SER A 140 -4.34 5.85 14.36
CA SER A 140 -5.08 4.69 14.89
C SER A 140 -6.27 5.15 15.75
N ARG A 141 -7.08 4.20 16.20
CA ARG A 141 -8.17 4.50 17.16
C ARG A 141 -7.66 5.11 18.46
N PHE A 142 -6.41 4.89 18.83
CA PHE A 142 -5.79 5.43 20.04
C PHE A 142 -5.19 6.82 19.85
N SER A 143 -5.11 7.32 18.62
CA SER A 143 -4.62 8.67 18.35
C SER A 143 -5.60 9.70 18.92
N SER A 144 -5.08 10.66 19.67
CA SER A 144 -5.87 11.75 20.26
C SER A 144 -6.47 12.65 19.17
N PRO A 145 -7.55 13.41 19.46
CA PRO A 145 -8.11 14.35 18.50
C PRO A 145 -7.09 15.38 17.99
N LYS A 146 -6.22 15.86 18.87
CA LYS A 146 -5.16 16.80 18.55
C LYS A 146 -4.11 16.22 17.58
N GLU A 147 -3.69 14.98 17.82
CA GLU A 147 -2.78 14.26 16.91
C GLU A 147 -3.40 14.04 15.54
N LYS A 148 -4.70 13.67 15.50
CA LYS A 148 -5.43 13.50 14.23
C LYS A 148 -5.48 14.79 13.44
N GLU A 149 -5.78 15.91 14.08
CA GLU A 149 -5.82 17.23 13.46
C GLU A 149 -4.46 17.61 12.86
N LEU A 150 -3.38 17.49 13.65
CA LEU A 150 -2.01 17.72 13.17
C LEU A 150 -1.62 16.83 11.98
N ILE A 151 -2.05 15.56 11.99
CA ILE A 151 -1.81 14.63 10.88
C ILE A 151 -2.60 15.06 9.64
N TYR A 152 -3.86 15.47 9.80
CA TYR A 152 -4.69 15.93 8.68
C TYR A 152 -4.17 17.25 8.08
N GLU A 153 -3.73 18.18 8.90
CA GLU A 153 -3.06 19.40 8.43
C GLU A 153 -1.75 19.08 7.71
N GLY A 154 -1.00 18.08 8.21
CA GLY A 154 0.23 17.59 7.61
C GLY A 154 0.06 16.83 6.29
N LEU A 155 -1.16 16.42 5.92
CA LEU A 155 -1.41 15.71 4.64
C LEU A 155 -0.98 16.50 3.40
N GLY A 156 -0.81 17.82 3.51
CA GLY A 156 -0.24 18.68 2.46
C GLY A 156 1.30 18.75 2.44
N LEU A 157 2.00 18.15 3.40
CA LEU A 157 3.42 18.39 3.72
C LEU A 157 4.33 17.14 3.58
N SER A 158 4.12 16.27 2.60
CA SER A 158 5.01 15.11 2.32
C SER A 158 5.24 14.20 3.54
N LEU A 159 4.16 13.69 4.12
CA LEU A 159 4.18 12.78 5.27
C LEU A 159 3.96 11.33 4.82
N ILE A 160 4.65 10.39 5.47
CA ILE A 160 4.30 8.97 5.40
C ILE A 160 3.25 8.69 6.47
N HIS A 161 2.07 8.21 6.06
CA HIS A 161 0.99 7.87 6.97
C HIS A 161 0.83 6.36 7.11
N ILE A 162 0.71 5.89 8.35
CA ILE A 162 0.35 4.51 8.66
C ILE A 162 -0.98 4.53 9.40
N SER A 163 -2.01 3.96 8.81
CA SER A 163 -3.36 4.01 9.38
C SER A 163 -4.00 2.63 9.52
N GLU A 164 -4.85 2.50 10.54
CA GLU A 164 -5.79 1.41 10.71
C GLU A 164 -7.15 1.87 10.17
N PRO A 165 -7.83 1.08 9.30
CA PRO A 165 -9.17 1.44 8.86
C PRO A 165 -10.12 1.42 10.06
N THR A 166 -10.79 2.54 10.31
CA THR A 166 -11.90 2.60 11.25
C THR A 166 -13.03 1.72 10.72
N ARG A 167 -13.37 0.63 11.43
CA ARG A 167 -14.57 -0.14 11.10
C ARG A 167 -15.77 0.76 11.38
N PRO A 168 -16.69 1.00 10.44
CA PRO A 168 -17.98 1.54 10.78
C PRO A 168 -18.69 0.49 11.66
N TYR A 169 -19.15 0.89 12.82
CA TYR A 169 -19.99 0.08 13.69
C TYR A 169 -21.36 -0.10 13.06
#